data_ad260a74dcffdad288b1448d5d84ce67
#
_entry.id   ad260a74dcffdad288b1448d5d84ce67
#
_cell.length_a   1.000
_cell.length_b   1.000
_cell.length_c   1.000
_cell.angle_alpha   90.00
_cell.angle_beta   90.00
_cell.angle_gamma   90.00
#
_symmetry.space_group_name_H-M   'P 1'
#
loop_
_entity.id
_entity.type
_entity.pdbx_description
1 polymer ?
#
loop_
_entity_poly.entity_id
_entity_poly.type
_entity_poly.pdbx_seq_one_letter_code
_entity_poly.pdbx_strand_id
1 'polypeptide(L)'
;HAYDALKICLTEPEMVLGKLTIDKPEREAFLANIHKKMAAAPVKLRSIFNLKCYTFEGIDAIRDSLLEAKAKTSDEQFELVFQLIAPPEYMVEVVTLDKNGGMERLDKALKIVSEEITKRGGMFKKIQGPIRIGTSRNDTYGETEIMEKMQGYESSNHSTEENNEEAMDVDLDGDDIEGDDA
;
A
#
# COMPACT_ATOMS: atom_id res chain seq x y z
N HIS A 1 -35.44 -15.41 -3.77
CA HIS A 1 -35.02 -14.93 -2.45
C HIS A 1 -35.10 -13.40 -2.40
N ALA A 2 -35.41 -12.80 -1.23
CA ALA A 2 -35.51 -11.33 -1.12
C ALA A 2 -34.25 -10.59 -1.57
N TYR A 3 -33.08 -11.15 -1.29
CA TYR A 3 -31.79 -10.61 -1.71
C TYR A 3 -31.64 -10.54 -3.24
N ASP A 4 -32.14 -11.55 -3.94
CA ASP A 4 -32.05 -11.60 -5.41
C ASP A 4 -33.01 -10.58 -6.03
N ALA A 5 -34.22 -10.38 -5.43
CA ALA A 5 -35.12 -9.33 -5.85
C ALA A 5 -34.52 -7.92 -5.66
N LEU A 6 -33.80 -7.68 -4.54
CA LEU A 6 -33.11 -6.41 -4.33
C LEU A 6 -31.96 -6.18 -5.31
N LYS A 7 -31.26 -7.23 -5.74
CA LYS A 7 -30.25 -7.14 -6.81
C LYS A 7 -30.88 -6.75 -8.15
N ILE A 8 -32.02 -7.32 -8.49
CA ILE A 8 -32.75 -6.96 -9.71
C ILE A 8 -33.24 -5.51 -9.64
N CYS A 9 -33.62 -5.01 -8.47
CA CYS A 9 -33.94 -3.59 -8.27
C CYS A 9 -32.84 -2.60 -8.62
N LEU A 10 -31.56 -3.01 -8.59
CA LEU A 10 -30.45 -2.16 -9.02
C LEU A 10 -30.40 -1.95 -10.53
N THR A 11 -30.78 -2.97 -11.29
CA THR A 11 -30.74 -2.97 -12.76
C THR A 11 -32.08 -2.54 -13.34
N GLU A 12 -33.17 -3.11 -12.83
CA GLU A 12 -34.53 -2.90 -13.33
C GLU A 12 -35.53 -2.70 -12.16
N PRO A 13 -35.60 -1.48 -11.59
CA PRO A 13 -36.46 -1.21 -10.43
C PRO A 13 -37.97 -1.42 -10.73
N GLU A 14 -38.37 -1.18 -11.96
CA GLU A 14 -39.78 -1.33 -12.37
C GLU A 14 -40.30 -2.77 -12.29
N MET A 15 -39.44 -3.75 -12.55
CA MET A 15 -39.80 -5.16 -12.54
C MET A 15 -40.23 -5.65 -11.15
N VAL A 16 -39.65 -5.09 -10.10
CA VAL A 16 -39.94 -5.48 -8.72
C VAL A 16 -40.90 -4.50 -8.05
N LEU A 17 -40.65 -3.19 -8.19
CA LEU A 17 -41.44 -2.14 -7.53
C LEU A 17 -42.69 -1.74 -8.29
N GLY A 18 -42.80 -2.04 -9.59
CA GLY A 18 -43.99 -1.72 -10.41
C GLY A 18 -45.26 -2.44 -9.97
N LYS A 19 -45.12 -3.54 -9.19
CA LYS A 19 -46.23 -4.31 -8.62
C LYS A 19 -46.67 -3.82 -7.24
N LEU A 20 -45.96 -2.89 -6.65
CA LEU A 20 -46.20 -2.40 -5.30
C LEU A 20 -46.76 -0.97 -5.36
N THR A 21 -47.80 -0.72 -4.58
CA THR A 21 -48.41 0.60 -4.42
C THR A 21 -47.60 1.39 -3.39
N ILE A 22 -46.49 2.02 -3.84
CA ILE A 22 -45.59 2.81 -2.98
C ILE A 22 -45.60 4.25 -3.51
N ASP A 23 -45.64 5.24 -2.60
CA ASP A 23 -45.56 6.65 -2.96
C ASP A 23 -44.20 7.01 -3.57
N LYS A 24 -44.19 7.98 -4.49
CA LYS A 24 -42.97 8.40 -5.19
C LYS A 24 -41.79 8.74 -4.26
N PRO A 25 -41.95 9.56 -3.17
CA PRO A 25 -40.87 9.89 -2.29
C PRO A 25 -40.33 8.69 -1.52
N GLU A 26 -41.18 7.75 -1.12
CA GLU A 26 -40.78 6.53 -0.43
C GLU A 26 -40.04 5.58 -1.37
N ARG A 27 -40.43 5.51 -2.63
CA ARG A 27 -39.76 4.73 -3.67
C ARG A 27 -38.35 5.23 -3.93
N GLU A 28 -38.15 6.55 -4.04
CA GLU A 28 -36.82 7.15 -4.22
C GLU A 28 -35.92 6.89 -3.01
N ALA A 29 -36.44 7.07 -1.80
CA ALA A 29 -35.71 6.79 -0.56
C ALA A 29 -35.34 5.30 -0.46
N PHE A 30 -36.24 4.40 -0.87
CA PHE A 30 -35.97 2.96 -0.88
C PHE A 30 -34.89 2.57 -1.89
N LEU A 31 -34.92 3.09 -3.11
CA LEU A 31 -33.91 2.88 -4.13
C LEU A 31 -32.56 3.42 -3.69
N ALA A 32 -32.49 4.61 -3.11
CA ALA A 32 -31.27 5.17 -2.56
C ALA A 32 -30.66 4.28 -1.47
N ASN A 33 -31.48 3.72 -0.58
CA ASN A 33 -31.02 2.76 0.43
C ASN A 33 -30.53 1.44 -0.17
N ILE A 34 -31.19 0.92 -1.21
CA ILE A 34 -30.73 -0.28 -1.92
C ILE A 34 -29.37 0.00 -2.57
N HIS A 35 -29.23 1.10 -3.30
CA HIS A 35 -27.97 1.49 -3.91
C HIS A 35 -26.85 1.60 -2.87
N LYS A 36 -27.11 2.23 -1.73
CA LYS A 36 -26.12 2.38 -0.66
C LYS A 36 -25.71 1.04 -0.02
N LYS A 37 -26.64 0.10 0.15
CA LYS A 37 -26.38 -1.17 0.86
C LYS A 37 -25.92 -2.31 -0.06
N MET A 38 -26.34 -2.27 -1.32
CA MET A 38 -26.10 -3.33 -2.30
C MET A 38 -25.02 -2.97 -3.32
N ALA A 39 -24.59 -1.70 -3.39
CA ALA A 39 -23.45 -1.31 -4.20
C ALA A 39 -22.21 -2.12 -3.79
N ALA A 40 -21.46 -2.58 -4.78
CA ALA A 40 -20.23 -3.30 -4.54
C ALA A 40 -19.25 -2.41 -3.76
N ALA A 41 -18.90 -2.83 -2.54
CA ALA A 41 -17.90 -2.12 -1.77
C ALA A 41 -16.51 -2.41 -2.34
N PRO A 42 -15.64 -1.39 -2.48
CA PRO A 42 -14.26 -1.61 -2.91
C PRO A 42 -13.53 -2.52 -1.93
N VAL A 43 -12.76 -3.44 -2.46
CA VAL A 43 -11.95 -4.39 -1.71
C VAL A 43 -10.50 -3.91 -1.72
N LYS A 44 -9.90 -3.84 -0.55
CA LYS A 44 -8.48 -3.56 -0.39
C LYS A 44 -7.70 -4.88 -0.39
N LEU A 45 -6.77 -5.03 -1.31
CA LEU A 45 -5.88 -6.18 -1.41
C LEU A 45 -4.46 -5.73 -1.07
N ARG A 46 -3.73 -6.57 -0.32
CA ARG A 46 -2.36 -6.30 0.13
C ARG A 46 -1.48 -7.52 -0.10
N SER A 47 -0.21 -7.27 -0.41
CA SER A 47 0.85 -8.28 -0.38
C SER A 47 2.10 -7.72 0.29
N ILE A 48 2.80 -8.54 1.06
CA ILE A 48 4.02 -8.18 1.80
C ILE A 48 5.19 -8.99 1.24
N PHE A 49 6.32 -8.31 1.04
CA PHE A 49 7.52 -8.93 0.48
C PHE A 49 8.79 -8.22 1.01
N ASN A 50 9.90 -8.94 1.01
CA ASN A 50 11.20 -8.40 1.34
C ASN A 50 11.99 -8.08 0.08
N LEU A 51 12.60 -6.88 0.06
CA LEU A 51 13.58 -6.46 -0.93
C LEU A 51 14.90 -6.14 -0.25
N LYS A 52 15.99 -6.69 -0.80
CA LYS A 52 17.35 -6.41 -0.35
C LYS A 52 18.23 -6.19 -1.56
N CYS A 53 19.04 -5.16 -1.54
CA CYS A 53 20.06 -4.92 -2.55
C CYS A 53 21.37 -4.55 -1.83
N TYR A 54 22.42 -5.31 -2.10
CA TYR A 54 23.75 -5.10 -1.52
C TYR A 54 24.76 -4.61 -2.56
N THR A 55 24.29 -4.26 -3.76
CA THR A 55 25.13 -3.70 -4.81
C THR A 55 25.39 -2.21 -4.57
N PHE A 56 26.27 -1.63 -5.36
CA PHE A 56 26.60 -0.20 -5.30
C PHE A 56 25.37 0.71 -5.47
N GLU A 57 24.40 0.32 -6.29
CA GLU A 57 23.16 1.06 -6.49
C GLU A 57 22.22 1.06 -5.28
N GLY A 58 22.30 0.00 -4.42
CA GLY A 58 21.60 -0.10 -3.15
C GLY A 58 20.11 0.27 -3.21
N ILE A 59 19.76 1.38 -2.55
CA ILE A 59 18.37 1.88 -2.44
C ILE A 59 17.81 2.33 -3.80
N ASP A 60 18.64 2.90 -4.67
CA ASP A 60 18.20 3.36 -5.98
C ASP A 60 17.72 2.20 -6.85
N ALA A 61 18.42 1.06 -6.80
CA ALA A 61 17.97 -0.17 -7.47
C ALA A 61 16.60 -0.64 -6.97
N ILE A 62 16.35 -0.56 -5.68
CA ILE A 62 15.05 -0.91 -5.09
C ILE A 62 13.97 0.07 -5.56
N ARG A 63 14.22 1.37 -5.45
CA ARG A 63 13.30 2.43 -5.86
C ARG A 63 12.90 2.29 -7.33
N ASP A 64 13.87 2.14 -8.21
CA ASP A 64 13.64 2.04 -9.65
C ASP A 64 12.87 0.77 -10.00
N SER A 65 13.17 -0.36 -9.36
CA SER A 65 12.42 -1.62 -9.55
C SER A 65 10.94 -1.48 -9.15
N LEU A 66 10.65 -0.77 -8.06
CA LEU A 66 9.28 -0.50 -7.61
C LEU A 66 8.54 0.47 -8.54
N LEU A 67 9.22 1.54 -9.00
CA LEU A 67 8.64 2.51 -9.94
C LEU A 67 8.35 1.86 -11.29
N GLU A 68 9.24 1.01 -11.79
CA GLU A 68 9.04 0.30 -13.04
C GLU A 68 7.88 -0.70 -12.96
N ALA A 69 7.77 -1.43 -11.85
CA ALA A 69 6.63 -2.29 -11.59
C ALA A 69 5.32 -1.48 -11.50
N LYS A 70 5.33 -0.34 -10.83
CA LYS A 70 4.18 0.56 -10.77
C LYS A 70 3.78 1.02 -12.18
N ALA A 71 4.71 1.50 -12.97
CA ALA A 71 4.45 2.00 -14.32
C ALA A 71 3.89 0.93 -15.27
N LYS A 72 4.35 -0.34 -15.13
CA LYS A 72 3.91 -1.45 -15.98
C LYS A 72 2.57 -2.09 -15.56
N THR A 73 2.14 -1.89 -14.31
CA THR A 73 0.98 -2.60 -13.75
C THR A 73 -0.15 -1.70 -13.26
N SER A 74 0.09 -0.42 -13.01
CA SER A 74 -0.95 0.53 -12.64
C SER A 74 -1.72 1.00 -13.87
N ASP A 75 -3.05 0.90 -13.79
CA ASP A 75 -3.99 1.43 -14.77
C ASP A 75 -5.01 2.31 -14.02
N GLU A 76 -5.87 3.03 -14.74
CA GLU A 76 -6.93 3.89 -14.16
C GLU A 76 -7.87 3.13 -13.19
N GLN A 77 -8.06 1.82 -13.42
CA GLN A 77 -8.91 0.96 -12.59
C GLN A 77 -8.16 0.31 -11.41
N PHE A 78 -6.83 0.19 -11.50
CA PHE A 78 -5.99 -0.51 -10.54
C PHE A 78 -4.78 0.36 -10.20
N GLU A 79 -4.94 1.24 -9.23
CA GLU A 79 -3.82 2.01 -8.71
C GLU A 79 -3.07 1.20 -7.66
N LEU A 80 -1.81 0.84 -7.97
CA LEU A 80 -0.94 0.15 -7.03
C LEU A 80 -0.14 1.16 -6.19
N VAL A 81 -0.20 0.98 -4.88
CA VAL A 81 0.55 1.79 -3.92
C VAL A 81 1.59 0.91 -3.25
N PHE A 82 2.87 1.24 -3.45
CA PHE A 82 3.99 0.59 -2.77
C PHE A 82 4.39 1.41 -1.56
N GLN A 83 4.58 0.76 -0.42
CA GLN A 83 4.98 1.39 0.83
C GLN A 83 6.08 0.58 1.51
N LEU A 84 6.97 1.27 2.22
CA LEU A 84 7.94 0.67 3.10
C LEU A 84 7.30 0.48 4.48
N ILE A 85 7.37 -0.72 5.04
CA ILE A 85 6.92 -0.99 6.41
C ILE A 85 8.10 -0.74 7.37
N ALA A 86 9.13 -1.53 7.23
CA ALA A 86 10.41 -1.39 7.91
C ALA A 86 11.44 -2.19 7.10
N PRO A 87 12.64 -1.65 6.81
CA PRO A 87 13.62 -2.37 6.02
C PRO A 87 13.91 -3.76 6.61
N PRO A 88 13.87 -4.83 5.84
CA PRO A 88 13.69 -4.90 4.39
C PRO A 88 12.24 -5.17 3.92
N GLU A 89 11.24 -4.96 4.76
CA GLU A 89 9.84 -5.32 4.48
C GLU A 89 9.11 -4.19 3.74
N TYR A 90 8.56 -4.53 2.58
CA TYR A 90 7.73 -3.65 1.76
C TYR A 90 6.34 -4.25 1.60
N MET A 91 5.36 -3.39 1.38
CA MET A 91 4.01 -3.81 1.01
C MET A 91 3.55 -3.16 -0.28
N VAL A 92 2.67 -3.85 -0.98
CA VAL A 92 1.92 -3.31 -2.12
C VAL A 92 0.45 -3.47 -1.84
N GLU A 93 -0.31 -2.42 -2.11
CA GLU A 93 -1.76 -2.39 -1.95
C GLU A 93 -2.44 -1.97 -3.23
N VAL A 94 -3.66 -2.47 -3.42
CA VAL A 94 -4.58 -2.03 -4.47
C VAL A 94 -6.00 -1.99 -3.93
N VAL A 95 -6.74 -0.96 -4.28
CA VAL A 95 -8.17 -0.84 -3.97
C VAL A 95 -8.94 -1.05 -5.27
N THR A 96 -9.82 -2.04 -5.31
CA THR A 96 -10.56 -2.40 -6.52
C THR A 96 -11.93 -2.96 -6.19
N LEU A 97 -12.85 -2.88 -7.17
CA LEU A 97 -14.14 -3.56 -7.13
C LEU A 97 -14.03 -5.02 -7.59
N ASP A 98 -13.09 -5.31 -8.50
CA ASP A 98 -12.82 -6.66 -8.99
C ASP A 98 -11.68 -7.31 -8.20
N LYS A 99 -12.04 -8.22 -7.31
CA LYS A 99 -11.09 -8.98 -6.48
C LYS A 99 -10.13 -9.83 -7.31
N ASN A 100 -10.61 -10.51 -8.33
CA ASN A 100 -9.81 -11.44 -9.10
C ASN A 100 -8.79 -10.70 -9.97
N GLY A 101 -9.25 -9.66 -10.68
CA GLY A 101 -8.38 -8.78 -11.45
C GLY A 101 -7.33 -8.10 -10.60
N GLY A 102 -7.70 -7.65 -9.38
CA GLY A 102 -6.76 -7.06 -8.43
C GLY A 102 -5.70 -8.05 -7.93
N MET A 103 -6.06 -9.31 -7.65
CA MET A 103 -5.10 -10.36 -7.26
C MET A 103 -4.10 -10.67 -8.38
N GLU A 104 -4.58 -10.82 -9.61
CA GLU A 104 -3.72 -11.07 -10.77
C GLU A 104 -2.75 -9.90 -11.02
N ARG A 105 -3.22 -8.65 -10.85
CA ARG A 105 -2.37 -7.46 -10.99
C ARG A 105 -1.30 -7.40 -9.92
N LEU A 106 -1.63 -7.70 -8.66
CA LEU A 106 -0.63 -7.78 -7.59
C LEU A 106 0.42 -8.86 -7.87
N ASP A 107 0.02 -10.05 -8.31
CA ASP A 107 0.97 -11.11 -8.64
C ASP A 107 1.85 -10.74 -9.85
N LYS A 108 1.32 -10.06 -10.86
CA LYS A 108 2.11 -9.52 -11.97
C LYS A 108 3.11 -8.47 -11.50
N ALA A 109 2.68 -7.53 -10.64
CA ALA A 109 3.56 -6.53 -10.08
C ALA A 109 4.72 -7.15 -9.29
N LEU A 110 4.44 -8.14 -8.44
CA LEU A 110 5.47 -8.86 -7.68
C LEU A 110 6.46 -9.60 -8.56
N LYS A 111 6.01 -10.19 -9.68
CA LYS A 111 6.89 -10.82 -10.66
C LYS A 111 7.84 -9.82 -11.30
N ILE A 112 7.31 -8.67 -11.75
CA ILE A 112 8.12 -7.60 -12.34
C ILE A 112 9.15 -7.07 -11.33
N VAL A 113 8.74 -6.80 -10.08
CA VAL A 113 9.68 -6.38 -9.02
C VAL A 113 10.77 -7.43 -8.82
N SER A 114 10.42 -8.73 -8.79
CA SER A 114 11.38 -9.81 -8.63
C SER A 114 12.37 -9.88 -9.78
N GLU A 115 11.92 -9.71 -11.02
CA GLU A 115 12.75 -9.73 -12.21
C GLU A 115 13.70 -8.52 -12.25
N GLU A 116 13.19 -7.32 -12.03
CA GLU A 116 13.97 -6.08 -12.10
C GLU A 116 15.01 -5.99 -10.99
N ILE A 117 14.66 -6.36 -9.75
CA ILE A 117 15.63 -6.35 -8.64
C ILE A 117 16.71 -7.43 -8.82
N THR A 118 16.37 -8.58 -9.39
CA THR A 118 17.34 -9.65 -9.67
C THR A 118 18.33 -9.23 -10.76
N LYS A 119 17.89 -8.52 -11.81
CA LYS A 119 18.77 -7.96 -12.84
C LYS A 119 19.80 -6.99 -12.26
N ARG A 120 19.43 -6.25 -11.20
CA ARG A 120 20.28 -5.31 -10.50
C ARG A 120 21.09 -5.93 -9.35
N GLY A 121 21.08 -7.28 -9.23
CA GLY A 121 21.83 -8.02 -8.21
C GLY A 121 21.22 -7.98 -6.81
N GLY A 122 19.94 -7.60 -6.68
CA GLY A 122 19.21 -7.66 -5.43
C GLY A 122 18.50 -8.98 -5.21
N MET A 123 17.88 -9.13 -4.06
CA MET A 123 17.12 -10.31 -3.65
C MET A 123 15.68 -9.96 -3.34
N PHE A 124 14.76 -10.77 -3.85
CA PHE A 124 13.33 -10.71 -3.60
C PHE A 124 12.86 -11.93 -2.81
N LYS A 125 12.04 -11.73 -1.77
CA LYS A 125 11.37 -12.81 -1.05
C LYS A 125 9.94 -12.42 -0.75
N LYS A 126 8.97 -13.14 -1.32
CA LYS A 126 7.55 -12.97 -0.99
C LYS A 126 7.30 -13.54 0.42
N ILE A 127 6.76 -12.71 1.33
CA ILE A 127 6.38 -13.09 2.70
C ILE A 127 4.91 -13.50 2.70
N GLN A 128 4.05 -12.64 2.19
CA GLN A 128 2.61 -12.83 2.18
C GLN A 128 2.06 -12.58 0.77
N GLY A 129 1.27 -13.54 0.29
CA GLY A 129 0.57 -13.41 -1.00
C GLY A 129 -0.52 -12.35 -0.96
N PRO A 130 -1.17 -12.09 -2.12
CA PRO A 130 -2.30 -11.19 -2.16
C PRO A 130 -3.41 -11.66 -1.22
N ILE A 131 -3.70 -10.86 -0.21
CA ILE A 131 -4.79 -11.09 0.73
C ILE A 131 -5.77 -9.92 0.69
N ARG A 132 -7.03 -10.21 0.97
CA ARG A 132 -8.05 -9.20 1.16
C ARG A 132 -7.95 -8.63 2.57
N ILE A 133 -7.88 -7.29 2.66
CA ILE A 133 -7.98 -6.58 3.93
C ILE A 133 -9.37 -5.95 4.00
N GLY A 134 -10.01 -6.08 5.11
CA GLY A 134 -11.25 -5.38 5.40
C GLY A 134 -12.33 -6.24 6.04
N THR A 135 -13.00 -5.69 7.03
CA THR A 135 -14.22 -6.10 7.70
C THR A 135 -14.18 -7.38 8.57
N SER A 136 -13.11 -8.14 8.62
CA SER A 136 -12.97 -9.23 9.57
C SER A 136 -12.17 -8.80 10.79
N ARG A 137 -12.59 -9.17 11.99
CA ARG A 137 -11.86 -8.86 13.23
C ARG A 137 -10.41 -9.35 13.23
N ASN A 138 -10.11 -10.40 12.47
CA ASN A 138 -8.75 -10.94 12.33
C ASN A 138 -7.85 -10.08 11.43
N ASP A 139 -8.41 -9.31 10.50
CA ASP A 139 -7.63 -8.46 9.59
C ASP A 139 -7.10 -7.21 10.31
N THR A 140 -7.80 -6.76 11.35
CA THR A 140 -7.40 -5.60 12.18
C THR A 140 -6.11 -5.86 12.95
N TYR A 141 -5.85 -7.09 13.40
CA TYR A 141 -4.61 -7.43 14.11
C TYR A 141 -3.38 -7.28 13.21
N GLY A 142 -3.45 -7.72 11.97
CA GLY A 142 -2.35 -7.55 11.01
C GLY A 142 -2.07 -6.08 10.66
N GLU A 143 -3.10 -5.24 10.64
CA GLU A 143 -2.94 -3.79 10.42
C GLU A 143 -2.26 -3.10 11.62
N THR A 144 -2.58 -3.52 12.83
CA THR A 144 -1.97 -2.98 14.05
C THR A 144 -0.48 -3.31 14.12
N GLU A 145 -0.09 -4.56 13.84
CA GLU A 145 1.32 -4.98 13.80
C GLU A 145 2.15 -4.22 12.75
N ILE A 146 1.56 -3.97 11.57
CA ILE A 146 2.23 -3.20 10.51
C ILE A 146 2.39 -1.75 10.94
N MET A 147 1.36 -1.16 11.56
CA MET A 147 1.38 0.22 12.03
C MET A 147 2.40 0.43 13.16
N GLU A 148 2.50 -0.52 14.09
CA GLU A 148 3.52 -0.52 15.14
C GLU A 148 4.94 -0.62 14.58
N LYS A 149 5.16 -1.48 13.58
CA LYS A 149 6.46 -1.59 12.89
C LYS A 149 6.84 -0.30 12.17
N MET A 150 5.90 0.34 11.48
CA MET A 150 6.15 1.62 10.79
C MET A 150 6.51 2.73 11.77
N GLN A 151 5.76 2.87 12.88
CA GLN A 151 6.04 3.86 13.92
C GLN A 151 7.38 3.62 14.62
N GLY A 152 7.72 2.35 14.89
CA GLY A 152 9.01 1.98 15.48
C GLY A 152 10.19 2.33 14.57
N TYR A 153 10.03 2.23 13.26
CA TYR A 153 11.05 2.60 12.29
C TYR A 153 11.25 4.12 12.21
N GLU A 154 10.17 4.90 12.20
CA GLU A 154 10.25 6.38 12.19
C GLU A 154 10.92 6.92 13.47
N SER A 155 10.57 6.35 14.62
CA SER A 155 11.17 6.75 15.91
C SER A 155 12.66 6.45 15.98
N SER A 156 13.11 5.32 15.42
CA SER A 156 14.54 4.96 15.43
C SER A 156 15.38 5.83 14.48
N ASN A 157 14.81 6.29 13.37
CA ASN A 157 15.52 7.18 12.45
C ASN A 157 15.67 8.61 13.01
N HIS A 158 14.64 9.11 13.71
CA HIS A 158 14.70 10.44 14.30
C HIS A 158 15.77 10.56 15.39
N SER A 159 15.96 9.53 16.21
CA SER A 159 17.02 9.49 17.23
C SER A 159 18.44 9.40 16.65
N THR A 160 18.60 8.92 15.40
CA THR A 160 19.94 8.85 14.75
C THR A 160 20.32 10.18 14.10
N GLU A 161 19.36 10.98 13.67
CA GLU A 161 19.62 12.31 13.11
C GLU A 161 19.99 13.33 14.20
N GLU A 162 19.32 13.32 15.36
CA GLU A 162 19.66 14.20 16.48
C GLU A 162 21.06 13.94 17.06
N ASN A 163 21.53 12.67 17.07
CA ASN A 163 22.88 12.34 17.57
C ASN A 163 24.00 12.67 16.57
N ASN A 164 23.72 12.93 15.31
CA ASN A 164 24.72 13.35 14.32
C ASN A 164 24.93 14.87 14.28
N GLU A 165 23.98 15.67 14.73
CA GLU A 165 24.13 17.13 14.79
C GLU A 165 24.98 17.57 16.00
N GLU A 166 24.98 16.85 17.12
CA GLU A 166 25.80 17.18 18.29
C GLU A 166 27.29 16.79 18.14
N ALA A 167 27.69 16.02 17.13
CA ALA A 167 29.07 15.53 16.95
C ALA A 167 29.93 16.41 16.02
N MET A 168 29.49 17.57 15.58
CA MET A 168 30.22 18.43 14.63
C MET A 168 30.76 19.75 15.21
N ASP A 169 30.64 19.99 16.51
CA ASP A 169 31.37 21.07 17.17
C ASP A 169 32.74 20.58 17.64
N VAL A 170 33.68 20.45 16.72
CA VAL A 170 35.10 20.31 17.03
C VAL A 170 35.69 21.71 16.99
N ASP A 171 35.97 22.24 18.18
CA ASP A 171 36.70 23.47 18.39
C ASP A 171 38.06 23.40 17.68
N LEU A 172 38.24 24.22 16.66
CA LEU A 172 39.51 24.53 16.03
C LEU A 172 40.14 25.66 16.84
N ASP A 173 40.67 25.33 18.02
CA ASP A 173 41.58 26.22 18.71
C ASP A 173 42.92 26.22 17.97
N GLY A 174 43.26 27.37 17.44
CA GLY A 174 44.49 27.60 16.73
C GLY A 174 45.70 27.64 17.70
N ASP A 175 46.63 26.78 17.47
CA ASP A 175 47.99 26.94 18.06
C ASP A 175 48.80 27.89 17.18
N ASP A 176 49.00 29.10 17.71
CA ASP A 176 49.98 30.05 17.25
C ASP A 176 51.39 29.46 17.45
N ILE A 177 52.07 29.13 16.38
CA ILE A 177 53.50 28.84 16.41
C ILE A 177 54.24 30.13 16.09
N GLU A 178 54.68 30.81 17.14
CA GLU A 178 55.66 31.87 17.02
C GLU A 178 56.99 31.27 16.52
N GLY A 179 57.48 31.79 15.42
CA GLY A 179 58.82 31.55 14.93
C GLY A 179 59.81 32.43 15.70
N ASP A 180 60.82 31.80 16.16
CA ASP A 180 62.00 32.54 16.71
C ASP A 180 63.21 32.29 15.81
N ASP A 181 63.78 33.43 15.38
CA ASP A 181 65.00 33.53 14.61
C ASP A 181 66.25 33.19 15.46
N ALA A 182 67.16 32.44 14.92
CA ALA A 182 68.60 32.64 15.11
C ALA A 182 69.47 31.83 14.08
#